data_b698d20c58519638988c89ce08676830
#
_entry.id   b698d20c58519638988c89ce08676830
#
_cell.length_a   1.000
_cell.length_b   1.000
_cell.length_c   1.000
_cell.angle_alpha   90.00
_cell.angle_beta   90.00
_cell.angle_gamma   90.00
#
_symmetry.space_group_name_H-M   'P 1'
#
loop_
_entity.id
_entity.type
_entity.pdbx_description
1 polymer ?
#
loop_
_entity_poly.entity_id
_entity_poly.type
_entity_poly.pdbx_seq_one_letter_code
_entity_poly.pdbx_strand_id
1 'polypeptide(L)'
;MNDVLRHQTEVLDGSADFAELDRFVSATPNASPFQTGFIAKAYSRCPDAEPVVLAVRGRKDQLMASMIGVVFSHGKRPGSVADRWSRHCTVRGTPPSLPNDSSETAVRQLQTTLEETLRPNSTYIRYYPDRDGPFLDVLREGGHVREDWVNFVVDLAGSEDQILQRMSKQRRKGVQTGLRSGLSITEVESRADLGDLYTILKQAHTRLKIPFQSRELFESIYADLVPKKRSIMLLAKHSEETLAGRIILVSNDIAYDWYAGSQPRARPLHADEILAWASMLTAKKLGAATFDFGGAGNPHIPYGPREFKRRFGGVETNLGRFTKILHPSKFRVVNAVAGVLRRVK
;
A
#
# COMPACT_ATOMS: atom_id res chain seq x y z
N MET A 1 -39.51 -13.49 12.35
CA MET A 1 -38.73 -13.35 13.61
C MET A 1 -37.28 -13.16 13.19
N ASN A 2 -36.85 -11.89 13.05
CA ASN A 2 -35.50 -11.54 12.60
C ASN A 2 -34.49 -11.85 13.71
N ASP A 3 -33.82 -12.96 13.55
CA ASP A 3 -32.67 -13.31 14.37
C ASP A 3 -31.48 -12.42 13.93
N VAL A 4 -31.37 -11.25 14.53
CA VAL A 4 -30.27 -10.31 14.29
C VAL A 4 -28.98 -11.06 14.61
N LEU A 5 -28.25 -11.43 13.56
CA LEU A 5 -26.92 -12.05 13.64
C LEU A 5 -26.01 -11.12 14.47
N ARG A 6 -25.85 -11.41 15.75
CA ARG A 6 -24.83 -10.73 16.58
C ARG A 6 -23.47 -11.22 16.14
N HIS A 7 -22.86 -10.49 15.20
CA HIS A 7 -21.44 -10.63 14.90
C HIS A 7 -20.65 -9.97 16.05
N GLN A 8 -19.66 -10.65 16.56
CA GLN A 8 -18.77 -10.10 17.57
C GLN A 8 -17.56 -9.47 16.90
N THR A 9 -17.31 -8.18 17.16
CA THR A 9 -16.07 -7.53 16.74
C THR A 9 -15.05 -7.63 17.85
N GLU A 10 -13.83 -7.98 17.48
CA GLU A 10 -12.70 -8.08 18.41
C GLU A 10 -11.47 -7.38 17.86
N VAL A 11 -10.54 -7.01 18.74
CA VAL A 11 -9.20 -6.53 18.40
C VAL A 11 -8.26 -7.73 18.45
N LEU A 12 -7.51 -7.94 17.37
CA LEU A 12 -6.50 -8.99 17.27
C LEU A 12 -5.13 -8.40 17.63
N ASP A 13 -4.44 -8.93 18.60
CA ASP A 13 -3.14 -8.42 19.08
C ASP A 13 -2.05 -9.50 19.21
N GLY A 14 -2.41 -10.76 19.05
CA GLY A 14 -1.52 -11.90 19.21
C GLY A 14 -0.89 -12.44 17.93
N SER A 15 0.24 -13.11 18.06
CA SER A 15 0.90 -13.77 16.92
C SER A 15 0.09 -14.95 16.36
N ALA A 16 -0.71 -15.63 17.18
CA ALA A 16 -1.63 -16.69 16.76
C ALA A 16 -2.76 -16.13 15.91
N ASP A 17 -3.30 -14.97 16.28
CA ASP A 17 -4.36 -14.25 15.57
C ASP A 17 -3.88 -13.81 14.19
N PHE A 18 -2.63 -13.33 14.08
CA PHE A 18 -2.06 -12.94 12.78
C PHE A 18 -1.85 -14.14 11.84
N ALA A 19 -1.56 -15.32 12.37
CA ALA A 19 -1.49 -16.53 11.56
C ALA A 19 -2.87 -16.98 11.06
N GLU A 20 -3.91 -16.85 11.87
CA GLU A 20 -5.29 -17.08 11.45
C GLU A 20 -5.73 -16.07 10.39
N LEU A 21 -5.43 -14.79 10.62
CA LEU A 21 -5.70 -13.73 9.66
C LEU A 21 -5.02 -13.99 8.31
N ASP A 22 -3.76 -14.41 8.31
CA ASP A 22 -3.04 -14.74 7.08
C ASP A 22 -3.67 -15.92 6.32
N ARG A 23 -4.18 -16.93 7.02
CA ARG A 23 -4.96 -18.01 6.41
C ARG A 23 -6.26 -17.51 5.80
N PHE A 24 -7.00 -16.68 6.52
CA PHE A 24 -8.25 -16.07 6.05
C PHE A 24 -8.02 -15.22 4.81
N VAL A 25 -7.04 -14.31 4.84
CA VAL A 25 -6.68 -13.45 3.71
C VAL A 25 -6.24 -14.29 2.49
N SER A 26 -5.43 -15.34 2.72
CA SER A 26 -4.97 -16.22 1.63
C SER A 26 -6.11 -17.01 0.98
N ALA A 27 -7.17 -17.34 1.74
CA ALA A 27 -8.35 -18.02 1.23
C ALA A 27 -9.37 -17.08 0.59
N THR A 28 -9.24 -15.76 0.80
CA THR A 28 -10.16 -14.76 0.25
C THR A 28 -9.66 -14.31 -1.14
N PRO A 29 -10.44 -14.52 -2.22
CA PRO A 29 -10.06 -14.08 -3.55
C PRO A 29 -9.77 -12.58 -3.60
N ASN A 30 -8.76 -12.20 -4.34
CA ASN A 30 -8.36 -10.80 -4.53
C ASN A 30 -8.09 -10.03 -3.22
N ALA A 31 -7.70 -10.67 -2.14
CA ALA A 31 -7.42 -9.98 -0.89
C ALA A 31 -6.17 -9.09 -0.99
N SER A 32 -6.29 -7.89 -0.46
CA SER A 32 -5.21 -6.90 -0.50
C SER A 32 -3.98 -7.35 0.28
N PRO A 33 -2.75 -7.20 -0.24
CA PRO A 33 -1.53 -7.50 0.50
C PRO A 33 -1.38 -6.66 1.78
N PHE A 34 -2.04 -5.51 1.85
CA PHE A 34 -2.02 -4.63 3.01
C PHE A 34 -2.91 -5.08 4.16
N GLN A 35 -3.76 -6.07 3.95
CA GLN A 35 -4.69 -6.59 4.93
C GLN A 35 -4.24 -7.94 5.52
N THR A 36 -2.94 -8.22 5.48
CA THR A 36 -2.33 -9.47 6.00
C THR A 36 -1.76 -9.30 7.41
N GLY A 37 -1.78 -10.34 8.21
CA GLY A 37 -1.14 -10.38 9.53
C GLY A 37 0.36 -10.10 9.45
N PHE A 38 1.03 -10.46 8.36
CA PHE A 38 2.43 -10.10 8.10
C PHE A 38 2.65 -8.59 8.08
N ILE A 39 1.76 -7.85 7.43
CA ILE A 39 1.84 -6.38 7.38
C ILE A 39 1.58 -5.77 8.75
N ALA A 40 0.58 -6.27 9.49
CA ALA A 40 0.32 -5.83 10.87
C ALA A 40 1.56 -6.05 11.74
N LYS A 41 2.16 -7.25 11.70
CA LYS A 41 3.39 -7.59 12.42
C LYS A 41 4.58 -6.72 12.00
N ALA A 42 4.71 -6.39 10.73
CA ALA A 42 5.79 -5.52 10.26
C ALA A 42 5.65 -4.10 10.83
N TYR A 43 4.43 -3.55 10.84
CA TYR A 43 4.18 -2.25 11.42
C TYR A 43 4.28 -2.22 12.95
N SER A 44 3.98 -3.32 13.67
CA SER A 44 4.14 -3.37 15.13
C SER A 44 5.59 -3.23 15.61
N ARG A 45 6.55 -3.43 14.72
CA ARG A 45 7.99 -3.22 14.99
C ARG A 45 8.48 -1.81 14.67
N CYS A 46 7.62 -0.96 14.10
CA CYS A 46 7.98 0.40 13.72
C CYS A 46 7.74 1.36 14.87
N PRO A 47 8.69 2.22 15.23
CA PRO A 47 8.55 3.14 16.37
C PRO A 47 7.53 4.28 16.11
N ASP A 48 7.18 4.53 14.86
CA ASP A 48 6.32 5.62 14.39
C ASP A 48 4.96 5.13 13.84
N ALA A 49 4.65 3.83 14.02
CA ALA A 49 3.45 3.21 13.52
C ALA A 49 2.85 2.23 14.55
N GLU A 50 1.53 2.20 14.61
CA GLU A 50 0.77 1.32 15.51
C GLU A 50 -0.36 0.66 14.70
N PRO A 51 -0.29 -0.65 14.41
CA PRO A 51 -1.35 -1.35 13.72
C PRO A 51 -2.55 -1.56 14.66
N VAL A 52 -3.74 -1.33 14.13
CA VAL A 52 -5.02 -1.70 14.75
C VAL A 52 -5.65 -2.76 13.85
N VAL A 53 -5.81 -3.96 14.39
CA VAL A 53 -6.34 -5.10 13.65
C VAL A 53 -7.67 -5.49 14.24
N LEU A 54 -8.71 -5.42 13.42
CA LEU A 54 -10.08 -5.76 13.82
C LEU A 54 -10.56 -6.98 13.05
N ALA A 55 -11.34 -7.83 13.72
CA ALA A 55 -11.99 -8.98 13.12
C ALA A 55 -13.46 -9.02 13.49
N VAL A 56 -14.29 -9.53 12.58
CA VAL A 56 -15.67 -9.88 12.83
C VAL A 56 -15.81 -11.39 12.73
N ARG A 57 -16.33 -12.01 13.78
CA ARG A 57 -16.57 -13.46 13.84
C ARG A 57 -18.05 -13.80 13.72
N GLY A 58 -18.32 -14.90 13.06
CA GLY A 58 -19.64 -15.50 12.94
C GLY A 58 -19.98 -16.45 14.09
N ARG A 59 -21.16 -17.10 14.01
CA ARG A 59 -21.69 -17.97 15.06
C ARG A 59 -20.81 -19.16 15.46
N LYS A 60 -19.99 -19.67 14.54
CA LYS A 60 -19.05 -20.80 14.76
C LYS A 60 -17.62 -20.32 15.01
N ASP A 61 -17.47 -19.10 15.47
CA ASP A 61 -16.18 -18.47 15.73
C ASP A 61 -15.26 -18.30 14.48
N GLN A 62 -15.82 -18.50 13.26
CA GLN A 62 -15.06 -18.30 12.02
C GLN A 62 -14.92 -16.81 11.70
N LEU A 63 -13.77 -16.43 11.14
CA LEU A 63 -13.59 -15.08 10.61
C LEU A 63 -14.55 -14.82 9.44
N MET A 64 -15.29 -13.74 9.53
CA MET A 64 -16.23 -13.25 8.50
C MET A 64 -15.62 -12.11 7.69
N ALA A 65 -14.93 -11.21 8.38
CA ALA A 65 -14.23 -10.07 7.80
C ALA A 65 -13.12 -9.60 8.76
N SER A 66 -12.13 -8.91 8.21
CA SER A 66 -11.07 -8.27 9.00
C SER A 66 -10.67 -6.93 8.41
N MET A 67 -10.10 -6.04 9.24
CA MET A 67 -9.60 -4.74 8.80
C MET A 67 -8.32 -4.37 9.54
N ILE A 68 -7.30 -3.97 8.79
CA ILE A 68 -6.06 -3.43 9.34
C ILE A 68 -6.01 -1.94 9.06
N GLY A 69 -5.98 -1.14 10.12
CA GLY A 69 -5.60 0.26 10.09
C GLY A 69 -4.22 0.44 10.71
N VAL A 70 -3.43 1.37 10.19
CA VAL A 70 -2.14 1.72 10.78
C VAL A 70 -2.19 3.17 11.23
N VAL A 71 -1.98 3.40 12.51
CA VAL A 71 -1.91 4.74 13.11
C VAL A 71 -0.49 5.24 13.00
N PHE A 72 -0.33 6.42 12.44
CA PHE A 72 0.94 7.13 12.30
C PHE A 72 0.94 8.39 13.14
N SER A 73 2.11 8.77 13.63
CA SER A 73 2.37 10.05 14.28
C SER A 73 3.55 10.75 13.61
N HIS A 74 3.46 12.07 13.49
CA HIS A 74 4.56 12.91 12.99
C HIS A 74 5.25 13.71 14.10
N GLY A 75 4.89 13.48 15.35
CA GLY A 75 5.50 14.11 16.51
C GLY A 75 6.86 13.47 16.84
N LYS A 76 7.92 14.29 16.91
CA LYS A 76 9.26 13.80 17.27
C LYS A 76 9.37 13.25 18.71
N ARG A 77 8.41 13.59 19.57
CA ARG A 77 8.35 13.15 20.98
C ARG A 77 6.98 12.53 21.23
N PRO A 78 6.90 11.25 21.57
CA PRO A 78 5.64 10.60 21.93
C PRO A 78 4.91 11.37 23.04
N GLY A 79 3.59 11.50 22.92
CA GLY A 79 2.75 12.23 23.90
C GLY A 79 2.80 13.75 23.82
N SER A 80 3.66 14.34 22.97
CA SER A 80 3.67 15.79 22.75
C SER A 80 2.38 16.28 22.05
N VAL A 81 2.09 17.58 22.13
CA VAL A 81 0.94 18.19 21.42
C VAL A 81 1.01 17.88 19.91
N ALA A 82 2.20 18.03 19.31
CA ALA A 82 2.41 17.75 17.90
C ALA A 82 2.14 16.26 17.56
N ASP A 83 2.56 15.36 18.44
CA ASP A 83 2.27 13.93 18.32
C ASP A 83 0.77 13.67 18.35
N ARG A 84 0.08 14.09 19.42
CA ARG A 84 -1.37 13.87 19.59
C ARG A 84 -2.22 14.51 18.47
N TRP A 85 -1.79 15.64 17.92
CA TRP A 85 -2.54 16.34 16.87
C TRP A 85 -2.27 15.76 15.49
N SER A 86 -1.07 15.23 15.25
CA SER A 86 -0.70 14.62 13.96
C SER A 86 -1.12 13.15 13.83
N ARG A 87 -1.54 12.51 14.93
CA ARG A 87 -1.99 11.11 14.88
C ARG A 87 -3.15 10.93 13.91
N HIS A 88 -2.97 10.01 13.01
CA HIS A 88 -4.00 9.65 12.03
C HIS A 88 -3.85 8.19 11.64
N CYS A 89 -4.96 7.59 11.27
CA CYS A 89 -4.97 6.21 10.78
C CYS A 89 -5.03 6.16 9.25
N THR A 90 -4.37 5.18 8.67
CA THR A 90 -4.49 4.83 7.27
C THR A 90 -4.90 3.37 7.12
N VAL A 91 -6.00 3.14 6.40
CA VAL A 91 -6.43 1.82 5.94
C VAL A 91 -6.07 1.70 4.48
N ARG A 92 -5.17 0.78 4.13
CA ARG A 92 -4.76 0.51 2.75
C ARG A 92 -5.34 -0.82 2.29
N GLY A 93 -5.81 -0.81 1.07
CA GLY A 93 -6.48 -1.96 0.48
C GLY A 93 -7.90 -2.15 0.99
N THR A 94 -8.64 -2.98 0.31
CA THR A 94 -10.01 -3.35 0.69
C THR A 94 -9.95 -4.45 1.75
N PRO A 95 -10.62 -4.28 2.89
CA PRO A 95 -10.74 -5.30 3.92
C PRO A 95 -11.32 -6.61 3.34
N PRO A 96 -10.69 -7.76 3.59
CA PRO A 96 -11.23 -9.04 3.17
C PRO A 96 -12.51 -9.37 3.94
N SER A 97 -13.49 -9.92 3.24
CA SER A 97 -14.74 -10.44 3.80
C SER A 97 -15.21 -11.67 3.04
N LEU A 98 -15.90 -12.58 3.70
CA LEU A 98 -16.52 -13.72 3.03
C LEU A 98 -17.59 -13.24 2.04
N PRO A 99 -17.68 -13.82 0.84
CA PRO A 99 -18.68 -13.43 -0.16
C PRO A 99 -20.07 -14.00 0.21
N ASN A 100 -20.78 -13.30 1.09
CA ASN A 100 -22.14 -13.66 1.50
C ASN A 100 -22.97 -12.42 1.79
N ASP A 101 -24.26 -12.59 2.03
CA ASP A 101 -25.22 -11.49 2.29
C ASP A 101 -24.89 -10.67 3.56
N SER A 102 -24.04 -11.21 4.44
CA SER A 102 -23.61 -10.52 5.67
C SER A 102 -22.31 -9.75 5.51
N SER A 103 -21.65 -9.80 4.36
CA SER A 103 -20.34 -9.18 4.14
C SER A 103 -20.36 -7.67 4.30
N GLU A 104 -21.39 -6.99 3.79
CA GLU A 104 -21.55 -5.54 3.95
C GLU A 104 -21.76 -5.17 5.42
N THR A 105 -22.61 -5.92 6.14
CA THR A 105 -22.83 -5.70 7.58
C THR A 105 -21.54 -5.87 8.37
N ALA A 106 -20.76 -6.92 8.10
CA ALA A 106 -19.49 -7.16 8.77
C ALA A 106 -18.46 -6.05 8.49
N VAL A 107 -18.36 -5.62 7.23
CA VAL A 107 -17.46 -4.52 6.84
C VAL A 107 -17.89 -3.18 7.46
N ARG A 108 -19.18 -2.89 7.51
CA ARG A 108 -19.75 -1.70 8.18
C ARG A 108 -19.46 -1.71 9.68
N GLN A 109 -19.56 -2.87 10.32
CA GLN A 109 -19.24 -3.04 11.72
C GLN A 109 -17.75 -2.79 11.99
N LEU A 110 -16.83 -3.34 11.16
CA LEU A 110 -15.39 -3.07 11.24
C LEU A 110 -15.09 -1.57 11.11
N GLN A 111 -15.69 -0.90 10.13
CA GLN A 111 -15.49 0.53 9.92
C GLN A 111 -15.96 1.35 11.11
N THR A 112 -17.15 1.07 11.65
CA THR A 112 -17.70 1.77 12.81
C THR A 112 -16.82 1.54 14.04
N THR A 113 -16.44 0.29 14.33
CA THR A 113 -15.55 -0.04 15.46
C THR A 113 -14.19 0.63 15.34
N LEU A 114 -13.60 0.69 14.13
CA LEU A 114 -12.33 1.39 13.91
C LEU A 114 -12.47 2.89 14.22
N GLU A 115 -13.54 3.53 13.78
CA GLU A 115 -13.79 4.95 14.03
C GLU A 115 -13.98 5.24 15.52
N GLU A 116 -14.72 4.40 16.24
CA GLU A 116 -14.94 4.52 17.68
C GLU A 116 -13.64 4.31 18.46
N THR A 117 -12.86 3.28 18.12
CA THR A 117 -11.57 2.97 18.76
C THR A 117 -10.57 4.12 18.59
N LEU A 118 -10.56 4.75 17.43
CA LEU A 118 -9.57 5.78 17.11
C LEU A 118 -10.01 7.20 17.50
N ARG A 119 -11.30 7.43 17.73
CA ARG A 119 -11.85 8.75 18.07
C ARG A 119 -11.14 9.47 19.23
N PRO A 120 -10.77 8.80 20.34
CA PRO A 120 -10.09 9.49 21.43
C PRO A 120 -8.71 10.06 21.06
N ASN A 121 -7.97 9.35 20.18
CA ASN A 121 -6.54 9.54 20.01
C ASN A 121 -6.08 9.90 18.58
N SER A 122 -6.98 9.89 17.60
CA SER A 122 -6.63 10.17 16.20
C SER A 122 -7.44 11.33 15.63
N THR A 123 -6.81 12.13 14.78
CA THR A 123 -7.41 13.32 14.18
C THR A 123 -8.32 12.98 13.00
N TYR A 124 -7.93 12.02 12.19
CA TYR A 124 -8.70 11.52 11.05
C TYR A 124 -8.29 10.09 10.68
N ILE A 125 -9.14 9.41 9.90
CA ILE A 125 -8.85 8.14 9.25
C ILE A 125 -8.88 8.35 7.75
N ARG A 126 -7.92 7.78 7.04
CA ARG A 126 -7.84 7.81 5.58
C ARG A 126 -7.88 6.40 5.01
N TYR A 127 -8.83 6.17 4.11
CA TYR A 127 -9.06 4.89 3.46
C TYR A 127 -8.62 4.97 2.00
N TYR A 128 -7.88 3.95 1.55
CA TYR A 128 -7.43 3.77 0.18
C TYR A 128 -7.93 2.41 -0.34
N PRO A 129 -9.19 2.30 -0.76
CA PRO A 129 -9.71 1.07 -1.36
C PRO A 129 -8.95 0.76 -2.65
N ASP A 130 -8.70 -0.52 -2.90
CA ASP A 130 -7.99 -1.01 -4.09
C ASP A 130 -8.92 -1.79 -5.05
N ARG A 131 -10.18 -1.99 -4.68
CA ARG A 131 -11.20 -2.62 -5.51
C ARG A 131 -12.60 -2.13 -5.17
N ASP A 132 -13.52 -2.36 -6.09
CA ASP A 132 -14.95 -2.15 -5.89
C ASP A 132 -15.55 -3.24 -4.98
N GLY A 133 -16.72 -3.00 -4.42
CA GLY A 133 -17.43 -3.93 -3.57
C GLY A 133 -17.99 -3.31 -2.27
N PRO A 134 -18.49 -4.13 -1.34
CA PRO A 134 -19.22 -3.69 -0.14
C PRO A 134 -18.50 -2.63 0.69
N PHE A 135 -17.16 -2.71 0.79
CA PHE A 135 -16.39 -1.71 1.52
C PHE A 135 -16.49 -0.32 0.90
N LEU A 136 -16.44 -0.24 -0.42
CA LEU A 136 -16.54 1.04 -1.12
C LEU A 136 -17.92 1.67 -0.95
N ASP A 137 -18.98 0.86 -0.94
CA ASP A 137 -20.35 1.33 -0.69
C ASP A 137 -20.51 1.82 0.75
N VAL A 138 -19.99 1.09 1.72
CA VAL A 138 -19.94 1.52 3.13
C VAL A 138 -19.22 2.87 3.28
N LEU A 139 -18.11 3.09 2.57
CA LEU A 139 -17.41 4.38 2.59
C LEU A 139 -18.21 5.51 1.93
N ARG A 140 -18.91 5.23 0.82
CA ARG A 140 -19.77 6.20 0.12
C ARG A 140 -20.93 6.68 1.00
N GLU A 141 -21.55 5.76 1.73
CA GLU A 141 -22.70 6.02 2.59
C GLU A 141 -22.32 6.59 3.97
N GLY A 142 -21.11 6.30 4.45
CA GLY A 142 -20.65 6.63 5.82
C GLY A 142 -20.30 8.10 6.06
N GLY A 143 -20.63 9.03 5.15
CA GLY A 143 -20.36 10.47 5.31
C GLY A 143 -18.86 10.81 5.28
N HIS A 144 -18.07 10.03 4.56
CA HIS A 144 -16.66 10.30 4.35
C HIS A 144 -16.43 11.34 3.25
N VAL A 145 -15.40 12.18 3.41
CA VAL A 145 -14.97 13.08 2.34
C VAL A 145 -14.23 12.27 1.28
N ARG A 146 -14.84 12.12 0.09
CA ARG A 146 -14.21 11.47 -1.03
C ARG A 146 -13.39 12.46 -1.85
N GLU A 147 -12.18 12.05 -2.22
CA GLU A 147 -11.32 12.75 -3.18
C GLU A 147 -10.99 11.79 -4.32
N ASP A 148 -10.97 12.29 -5.57
CA ASP A 148 -10.50 11.52 -6.70
C ASP A 148 -9.06 11.06 -6.49
N TRP A 149 -8.83 9.77 -6.71
CA TRP A 149 -7.52 9.15 -6.53
C TRP A 149 -7.36 7.98 -7.48
N VAL A 150 -6.59 8.19 -8.53
CA VAL A 150 -6.45 7.19 -9.59
C VAL A 150 -5.33 6.20 -9.29
N ASN A 151 -5.52 4.97 -9.80
CA ASN A 151 -4.53 3.90 -9.87
C ASN A 151 -4.42 3.41 -11.31
N PHE A 152 -3.36 2.66 -11.62
CA PHE A 152 -3.18 1.96 -12.89
C PHE A 152 -2.89 0.49 -12.62
N VAL A 153 -3.73 -0.38 -13.14
CA VAL A 153 -3.63 -1.83 -12.99
C VAL A 153 -3.30 -2.45 -14.34
N VAL A 154 -2.16 -3.15 -14.42
CA VAL A 154 -1.70 -3.84 -15.62
C VAL A 154 -2.09 -5.30 -15.54
N ASP A 155 -2.76 -5.81 -16.57
CA ASP A 155 -2.99 -7.22 -16.75
C ASP A 155 -1.67 -7.92 -17.16
N LEU A 156 -1.28 -8.96 -16.43
CA LEU A 156 -0.08 -9.76 -16.68
C LEU A 156 -0.36 -11.01 -17.53
N ALA A 157 -1.58 -11.22 -18.01
CA ALA A 157 -1.91 -12.34 -18.88
C ALA A 157 -1.19 -12.25 -20.23
N GLY A 158 -0.93 -13.41 -20.82
CA GLY A 158 -0.23 -13.56 -22.10
C GLY A 158 1.29 -13.64 -21.98
N SER A 159 2.00 -13.57 -23.11
CA SER A 159 3.45 -13.58 -23.16
C SER A 159 4.07 -12.24 -22.73
N GLU A 160 5.37 -12.23 -22.46
CA GLU A 160 6.12 -11.00 -22.16
C GLU A 160 6.00 -9.98 -23.31
N ASP A 161 6.07 -10.45 -24.57
CA ASP A 161 5.89 -9.60 -25.73
C ASP A 161 4.48 -8.99 -25.79
N GLN A 162 3.43 -9.75 -25.45
CA GLN A 162 2.06 -9.25 -25.41
C GLN A 162 1.89 -8.17 -24.34
N ILE A 163 2.49 -8.36 -23.15
CA ILE A 163 2.49 -7.34 -22.10
C ILE A 163 3.24 -6.08 -22.57
N LEU A 164 4.41 -6.26 -23.19
CA LEU A 164 5.20 -5.16 -23.72
C LEU A 164 4.45 -4.39 -24.82
N GLN A 165 3.72 -5.08 -25.69
CA GLN A 165 2.92 -4.46 -26.78
C GLN A 165 1.78 -3.56 -26.23
N ARG A 166 1.21 -3.85 -25.09
CA ARG A 166 0.18 -3.01 -24.43
C ARG A 166 0.73 -1.67 -23.91
N MET A 167 2.06 -1.57 -23.72
CA MET A 167 2.68 -0.32 -23.29
C MET A 167 2.69 0.73 -24.41
N SER A 168 2.75 2.00 -24.04
CA SER A 168 2.98 3.08 -25.02
C SER A 168 4.30 2.89 -25.78
N LYS A 169 4.38 3.36 -27.03
CA LYS A 169 5.60 3.30 -27.86
C LYS A 169 6.83 3.84 -27.12
N GLN A 170 6.66 4.96 -26.42
CA GLN A 170 7.74 5.57 -25.64
C GLN A 170 8.20 4.68 -24.49
N ARG A 171 7.27 4.01 -23.78
CA ARG A 171 7.60 3.12 -22.66
C ARG A 171 8.32 1.87 -23.16
N ARG A 172 7.86 1.25 -24.24
CA ARG A 172 8.57 0.14 -24.89
C ARG A 172 10.00 0.49 -25.25
N LYS A 173 10.20 1.67 -25.89
CA LYS A 173 11.54 2.16 -26.21
C LYS A 173 12.39 2.34 -24.95
N GLY A 174 11.82 2.90 -23.87
CA GLY A 174 12.53 3.07 -22.59
C GLY A 174 12.98 1.75 -22.00
N VAL A 175 12.10 0.73 -21.95
CA VAL A 175 12.44 -0.63 -21.49
C VAL A 175 13.55 -1.23 -22.35
N GLN A 176 13.43 -1.17 -23.70
CA GLN A 176 14.45 -1.71 -24.60
C GLN A 176 15.79 -0.98 -24.47
N THR A 177 15.78 0.33 -24.25
CA THR A 177 17.02 1.10 -24.01
C THR A 177 17.63 0.71 -22.66
N GLY A 178 16.80 0.57 -21.61
CA GLY A 178 17.26 0.11 -20.29
C GLY A 178 17.90 -1.27 -20.33
N LEU A 179 17.35 -2.21 -21.11
CA LEU A 179 17.93 -3.55 -21.31
C LEU A 179 19.34 -3.52 -21.96
N ARG A 180 19.65 -2.46 -22.71
CA ARG A 180 20.95 -2.29 -23.41
C ARG A 180 21.89 -1.32 -22.70
N SER A 181 21.47 -0.73 -21.58
CA SER A 181 22.21 0.34 -20.90
C SER A 181 23.33 -0.14 -19.99
N GLY A 182 23.57 -1.45 -19.91
CA GLY A 182 24.54 -2.03 -18.97
C GLY A 182 24.04 -2.10 -17.52
N LEU A 183 22.75 -1.85 -17.29
CA LEU A 183 22.15 -2.04 -15.96
C LEU A 183 21.98 -3.54 -15.66
N SER A 184 22.36 -3.95 -14.47
CA SER A 184 21.98 -5.23 -13.87
C SER A 184 20.79 -5.05 -12.96
N ILE A 185 19.81 -5.98 -13.05
CA ILE A 185 18.68 -6.04 -12.12
C ILE A 185 18.91 -7.23 -11.20
N THR A 186 19.00 -6.97 -9.91
CA THR A 186 19.28 -7.98 -8.88
C THR A 186 18.19 -7.98 -7.83
N GLU A 187 17.93 -9.13 -7.22
CA GLU A 187 17.15 -9.22 -6.01
C GLU A 187 17.97 -8.75 -4.81
N VAL A 188 17.30 -8.31 -3.77
CA VAL A 188 17.93 -7.98 -2.48
C VAL A 188 18.20 -9.28 -1.74
N GLU A 189 19.47 -9.69 -1.67
CA GLU A 189 19.88 -10.96 -1.07
C GLU A 189 20.63 -10.77 0.26
N SER A 190 21.10 -9.57 0.52
CA SER A 190 21.90 -9.26 1.70
C SER A 190 21.36 -8.06 2.49
N ARG A 191 21.83 -7.92 3.74
CA ARG A 191 21.56 -6.72 4.56
C ARG A 191 22.21 -5.45 3.96
N ALA A 192 23.30 -5.59 3.22
CA ALA A 192 23.94 -4.50 2.50
C ALA A 192 23.04 -4.01 1.37
N ASP A 193 22.52 -4.92 0.51
CA ASP A 193 21.56 -4.58 -0.54
C ASP A 193 20.28 -3.93 0.03
N LEU A 194 19.79 -4.42 1.16
CA LEU A 194 18.65 -3.80 1.85
C LEU A 194 18.98 -2.38 2.31
N GLY A 195 20.19 -2.15 2.78
CA GLY A 195 20.70 -0.82 3.16
C GLY A 195 20.73 0.14 1.98
N ASP A 196 21.19 -0.32 0.82
CA ASP A 196 21.21 0.42 -0.44
C ASP A 196 19.77 0.73 -0.90
N LEU A 197 18.90 -0.27 -0.91
CA LEU A 197 17.49 -0.11 -1.26
C LEU A 197 16.83 0.96 -0.38
N TYR A 198 16.98 0.86 0.95
CA TYR A 198 16.43 1.82 1.90
C TYR A 198 16.94 3.25 1.63
N THR A 199 18.24 3.38 1.39
CA THR A 199 18.88 4.68 1.15
C THR A 199 18.34 5.34 -0.11
N ILE A 200 18.24 4.61 -1.23
CA ILE A 200 17.71 5.11 -2.50
C ILE A 200 16.25 5.52 -2.39
N LEU A 201 15.42 4.68 -1.78
CA LEU A 201 14.01 4.97 -1.57
C LEU A 201 13.82 6.20 -0.69
N LYS A 202 14.56 6.31 0.42
CA LYS A 202 14.52 7.46 1.33
C LYS A 202 14.91 8.76 0.62
N GLN A 203 16.01 8.76 -0.15
CA GLN A 203 16.44 9.91 -0.94
C GLN A 203 15.38 10.35 -1.97
N ALA A 204 14.78 9.40 -2.68
CA ALA A 204 13.72 9.68 -3.65
C ALA A 204 12.48 10.29 -2.98
N HIS A 205 12.02 9.73 -1.86
CA HIS A 205 10.87 10.23 -1.11
C HIS A 205 11.13 11.62 -0.50
N THR A 206 12.33 11.84 0.05
CA THR A 206 12.73 13.16 0.56
C THR A 206 12.70 14.22 -0.53
N ARG A 207 13.24 13.91 -1.73
CA ARG A 207 13.23 14.81 -2.89
C ARG A 207 11.81 15.14 -3.35
N LEU A 208 10.90 14.16 -3.30
CA LEU A 208 9.50 14.31 -3.70
C LEU A 208 8.63 14.88 -2.57
N LYS A 209 9.20 15.11 -1.37
CA LYS A 209 8.48 15.56 -0.16
C LYS A 209 7.32 14.64 0.22
N ILE A 210 7.50 13.34 0.01
CA ILE A 210 6.55 12.29 0.37
C ILE A 210 7.00 11.66 1.70
N PRO A 211 6.09 11.41 2.68
CA PRO A 211 6.43 10.69 3.89
C PRO A 211 7.07 9.34 3.60
N PHE A 212 8.07 8.99 4.39
CA PHE A 212 8.79 7.73 4.25
C PHE A 212 8.85 7.02 5.60
N GLN A 213 8.72 5.71 5.60
CA GLN A 213 8.62 4.89 6.79
C GLN A 213 9.98 4.63 7.42
N SER A 214 9.95 4.20 8.67
CA SER A 214 11.14 3.82 9.42
C SER A 214 11.83 2.58 8.82
N ARG A 215 13.09 2.39 9.13
CA ARG A 215 13.92 1.30 8.57
C ARG A 215 13.41 -0.08 8.99
N GLU A 216 12.87 -0.16 10.20
CA GLU A 216 12.35 -1.38 10.81
C GLU A 216 11.24 -2.02 9.96
N LEU A 217 10.42 -1.19 9.28
CA LEU A 217 9.42 -1.72 8.35
C LEU A 217 10.07 -2.53 7.22
N PHE A 218 11.09 -1.97 6.58
CA PHE A 218 11.76 -2.61 5.44
C PHE A 218 12.55 -3.85 5.87
N GLU A 219 13.17 -3.82 7.04
CA GLU A 219 13.84 -4.97 7.63
C GLU A 219 12.84 -6.10 7.95
N SER A 220 11.66 -5.76 8.47
CA SER A 220 10.60 -6.74 8.74
C SER A 220 10.03 -7.34 7.46
N ILE A 221 9.79 -6.53 6.42
CA ILE A 221 9.34 -7.02 5.12
C ILE A 221 10.38 -7.97 4.49
N TYR A 222 11.64 -7.60 4.54
CA TYR A 222 12.73 -8.43 4.03
C TYR A 222 12.80 -9.77 4.77
N ALA A 223 12.77 -9.75 6.09
CA ALA A 223 12.91 -10.97 6.90
C ALA A 223 11.67 -11.89 6.83
N ASP A 224 10.47 -11.33 6.85
CA ASP A 224 9.25 -12.11 7.02
C ASP A 224 8.50 -12.41 5.70
N LEU A 225 8.64 -11.56 4.66
CA LEU A 225 7.87 -11.69 3.42
C LEU A 225 8.68 -12.14 2.20
N VAL A 226 9.94 -11.71 2.07
CA VAL A 226 10.78 -12.12 0.92
C VAL A 226 10.98 -13.64 0.86
N PRO A 227 11.35 -14.34 1.97
CA PRO A 227 11.52 -15.80 1.93
C PRO A 227 10.24 -16.56 1.58
N LYS A 228 9.08 -15.94 1.83
CA LYS A 228 7.75 -16.51 1.53
C LYS A 228 7.22 -16.11 0.15
N LYS A 229 8.01 -15.41 -0.65
CA LYS A 229 7.62 -14.89 -1.97
C LYS A 229 6.38 -13.97 -1.92
N ARG A 230 6.17 -13.31 -0.78
CA ARG A 230 5.10 -12.33 -0.55
C ARG A 230 5.58 -10.88 -0.74
N SER A 231 6.88 -10.69 -0.94
CA SER A 231 7.48 -9.43 -1.37
C SER A 231 8.62 -9.69 -2.35
N ILE A 232 8.74 -8.81 -3.33
CA ILE A 232 9.83 -8.73 -4.29
C ILE A 232 10.58 -7.44 -3.99
N MET A 233 11.88 -7.51 -3.78
CA MET A 233 12.74 -6.35 -3.60
C MET A 233 13.83 -6.37 -4.65
N LEU A 234 13.83 -5.38 -5.55
CA LEU A 234 14.75 -5.32 -6.68
C LEU A 234 15.60 -4.05 -6.64
N LEU A 235 16.83 -4.19 -7.10
CA LEU A 235 17.79 -3.12 -7.35
C LEU A 235 18.16 -3.07 -8.83
N ALA A 236 18.33 -1.86 -9.34
CA ALA A 236 19.00 -1.61 -10.62
C ALA A 236 20.39 -1.04 -10.32
N LYS A 237 21.43 -1.78 -10.70
CA LYS A 237 22.84 -1.42 -10.51
C LYS A 237 23.51 -1.12 -11.84
N HIS A 238 24.41 -0.14 -11.84
CA HIS A 238 25.33 0.12 -12.95
C HIS A 238 26.75 0.02 -12.42
N SER A 239 27.51 -0.94 -12.93
CA SER A 239 28.72 -1.41 -12.26
C SER A 239 28.39 -1.82 -10.81
N GLU A 240 29.11 -1.31 -9.83
CA GLU A 240 28.84 -1.62 -8.41
C GLU A 240 27.86 -0.64 -7.74
N GLU A 241 27.33 0.33 -8.49
CA GLU A 241 26.51 1.37 -7.91
C GLU A 241 25.01 1.13 -8.06
N THR A 242 24.28 1.17 -6.94
CA THR A 242 22.82 1.10 -6.92
C THR A 242 22.20 2.44 -7.36
N LEU A 243 21.43 2.42 -8.46
CA LEU A 243 20.80 3.60 -9.06
C LEU A 243 19.31 3.69 -8.83
N ALA A 244 18.61 2.58 -8.68
CA ALA A 244 17.18 2.54 -8.42
C ALA A 244 16.82 1.33 -7.58
N GLY A 245 15.69 1.41 -6.89
CA GLY A 245 15.15 0.33 -6.06
C GLY A 245 13.63 0.30 -6.09
N ARG A 246 13.07 -0.91 -5.90
CA ARG A 246 11.62 -1.12 -5.91
C ARG A 246 11.21 -2.24 -4.96
N ILE A 247 10.06 -2.06 -4.30
CA ILE A 247 9.45 -3.05 -3.41
C ILE A 247 8.03 -3.32 -3.89
N ILE A 248 7.74 -4.57 -4.15
CA ILE A 248 6.43 -5.08 -4.55
C ILE A 248 5.91 -5.99 -3.45
N LEU A 249 4.66 -5.84 -3.08
CA LEU A 249 3.95 -6.80 -2.26
C LEU A 249 3.16 -7.74 -3.17
N VAL A 250 3.16 -9.03 -2.84
CA VAL A 250 2.44 -10.06 -3.61
C VAL A 250 1.44 -10.74 -2.69
N SER A 251 0.19 -10.78 -3.11
CA SER A 251 -0.88 -11.50 -2.42
C SER A 251 -1.81 -12.13 -3.45
N ASN A 252 -1.96 -13.45 -3.36
CA ASN A 252 -2.76 -14.21 -4.31
C ASN A 252 -2.34 -13.90 -5.77
N ASP A 253 -3.25 -13.35 -6.56
CA ASP A 253 -3.08 -12.99 -7.96
C ASP A 253 -2.71 -11.51 -8.20
N ILE A 254 -2.46 -10.73 -7.13
CA ILE A 254 -2.15 -9.31 -7.22
C ILE A 254 -0.70 -9.04 -6.77
N ALA A 255 0.04 -8.30 -7.60
CA ALA A 255 1.29 -7.68 -7.21
C ALA A 255 1.09 -6.16 -7.10
N TYR A 256 1.46 -5.58 -5.96
CA TYR A 256 1.27 -4.18 -5.67
C TYR A 256 2.62 -3.44 -5.59
N ASP A 257 2.81 -2.44 -6.43
CA ASP A 257 4.00 -1.57 -6.47
C ASP A 257 3.97 -0.59 -5.29
N TRP A 258 4.63 -0.98 -4.20
CA TRP A 258 4.52 -0.24 -2.94
C TRP A 258 5.49 0.91 -2.81
N TYR A 259 6.78 0.63 -3.04
CA TYR A 259 7.83 1.63 -3.01
C TYR A 259 8.68 1.58 -4.28
N ALA A 260 8.95 2.74 -4.85
CA ALA A 260 9.86 2.89 -5.96
C ALA A 260 10.67 4.18 -5.80
N GLY A 261 11.92 4.15 -6.19
CA GLY A 261 12.77 5.33 -6.17
C GLY A 261 14.06 5.13 -6.95
N SER A 262 14.55 6.23 -7.53
CA SER A 262 15.78 6.25 -8.30
C SER A 262 16.57 7.53 -8.08
N GLN A 263 17.85 7.49 -8.36
CA GLN A 263 18.70 8.66 -8.43
C GLN A 263 18.43 9.44 -9.73
N PRO A 264 18.56 10.78 -9.76
CA PRO A 264 18.36 11.56 -11.00
C PRO A 264 19.23 11.10 -12.16
N ARG A 265 20.44 10.65 -11.91
CA ARG A 265 21.40 10.13 -12.90
C ARG A 265 21.00 8.77 -13.50
N ALA A 266 20.04 8.08 -12.91
CA ALA A 266 19.50 6.84 -13.46
C ALA A 266 18.59 7.04 -14.67
N ARG A 267 18.07 8.27 -14.89
CA ARG A 267 17.13 8.60 -15.97
C ARG A 267 17.67 8.32 -17.38
N PRO A 268 18.89 8.72 -17.76
CA PRO A 268 19.44 8.42 -19.08
C PRO A 268 19.56 6.92 -19.37
N LEU A 269 19.72 6.12 -18.32
CA LEU A 269 19.82 4.66 -18.38
C LEU A 269 18.47 3.97 -18.35
N HIS A 270 17.36 4.70 -18.23
CA HIS A 270 16.00 4.15 -18.08
C HIS A 270 15.84 3.14 -16.94
N ALA A 271 16.53 3.38 -15.81
CA ALA A 271 16.53 2.45 -14.69
C ALA A 271 15.13 2.22 -14.07
N ASP A 272 14.30 3.26 -13.99
CA ASP A 272 12.92 3.13 -13.48
C ASP A 272 12.06 2.26 -14.39
N GLU A 273 12.23 2.39 -15.71
CA GLU A 273 11.51 1.64 -16.73
C GLU A 273 11.84 0.15 -16.68
N ILE A 274 13.13 -0.16 -16.69
CA ILE A 274 13.56 -1.56 -16.70
C ILE A 274 13.28 -2.24 -15.36
N LEU A 275 13.40 -1.50 -14.25
CA LEU A 275 13.12 -2.03 -12.93
C LEU A 275 11.61 -2.31 -12.75
N ALA A 276 10.73 -1.43 -13.26
CA ALA A 276 9.29 -1.68 -13.27
C ALA A 276 8.95 -2.89 -14.14
N TRP A 277 9.57 -3.00 -15.33
CA TRP A 277 9.39 -4.14 -16.21
C TRP A 277 9.82 -5.45 -15.55
N ALA A 278 11.02 -5.50 -14.98
CA ALA A 278 11.52 -6.66 -14.24
C ALA A 278 10.61 -7.03 -13.08
N SER A 279 10.07 -6.06 -12.34
CA SER A 279 9.12 -6.29 -11.26
C SER A 279 7.82 -6.95 -11.76
N MET A 280 7.29 -6.51 -12.89
CA MET A 280 6.10 -7.12 -13.51
C MET A 280 6.36 -8.56 -13.92
N LEU A 281 7.52 -8.83 -14.54
CA LEU A 281 7.90 -10.20 -14.96
C LEU A 281 8.13 -11.12 -13.76
N THR A 282 8.79 -10.63 -12.72
CA THR A 282 9.02 -11.41 -11.49
C THR A 282 7.67 -11.71 -10.80
N ALA A 283 6.78 -10.72 -10.70
CA ALA A 283 5.44 -10.90 -10.15
C ALA A 283 4.63 -11.94 -10.93
N LYS A 284 4.68 -11.88 -12.27
CA LYS A 284 4.05 -12.87 -13.15
C LYS A 284 4.59 -14.29 -12.90
N LYS A 285 5.91 -14.46 -12.76
CA LYS A 285 6.53 -15.74 -12.44
C LYS A 285 6.09 -16.30 -11.08
N LEU A 286 5.74 -15.43 -10.14
CA LEU A 286 5.17 -15.80 -8.83
C LEU A 286 3.65 -16.04 -8.87
N GLY A 287 3.01 -15.96 -10.04
CA GLY A 287 1.59 -16.27 -10.23
C GLY A 287 0.67 -15.06 -10.15
N ALA A 288 1.18 -13.84 -10.06
CA ALA A 288 0.33 -12.65 -10.10
C ALA A 288 -0.32 -12.51 -11.49
N ALA A 289 -1.63 -12.33 -11.51
CA ALA A 289 -2.41 -12.04 -12.71
C ALA A 289 -2.42 -10.56 -13.05
N THR A 290 -2.27 -9.70 -12.03
CA THR A 290 -2.30 -8.25 -12.18
C THR A 290 -1.15 -7.56 -11.44
N PHE A 291 -0.74 -6.40 -11.97
CA PHE A 291 0.24 -5.51 -11.35
C PHE A 291 -0.38 -4.14 -11.11
N ASP A 292 -0.66 -3.82 -9.86
CA ASP A 292 -1.20 -2.53 -9.44
C ASP A 292 -0.04 -1.57 -9.13
N PHE A 293 0.10 -0.52 -9.94
CA PHE A 293 1.10 0.54 -9.71
C PHE A 293 0.83 1.40 -8.48
N GLY A 294 -0.26 1.14 -7.76
CA GLY A 294 -0.68 1.94 -6.62
C GLY A 294 -1.07 3.36 -6.97
N GLY A 295 -1.36 4.15 -5.94
CA GLY A 295 -1.89 5.49 -6.10
C GLY A 295 -1.10 6.38 -7.06
N ALA A 296 -1.80 7.00 -7.99
CA ALA A 296 -1.27 7.95 -8.97
C ALA A 296 -1.81 9.37 -8.77
N GLY A 297 -2.35 9.65 -7.58
CA GLY A 297 -2.76 10.97 -7.14
C GLY A 297 -4.11 11.43 -7.68
N ASN A 298 -4.43 12.69 -7.38
CA ASN A 298 -5.64 13.34 -7.89
C ASN A 298 -5.49 13.63 -9.39
N PRO A 299 -6.43 13.19 -10.26
CA PRO A 299 -6.33 13.37 -11.72
C PRO A 299 -6.31 14.83 -12.17
N HIS A 300 -6.86 15.72 -11.37
CA HIS A 300 -6.96 17.16 -11.69
C HIS A 300 -5.69 17.97 -11.31
N ILE A 301 -4.70 17.31 -10.68
CA ILE A 301 -3.45 17.96 -10.28
C ILE A 301 -2.30 17.36 -11.10
N PRO A 302 -1.44 18.17 -11.75
CA PRO A 302 -0.27 17.65 -12.46
C PRO A 302 0.62 16.80 -11.54
N TYR A 303 0.93 15.57 -11.97
CA TYR A 303 1.71 14.63 -11.18
C TYR A 303 2.55 13.71 -12.06
N GLY A 304 3.86 13.90 -12.08
CA GLY A 304 4.79 13.18 -12.95
C GLY A 304 4.73 11.65 -12.83
N PRO A 305 4.67 11.09 -11.61
CA PRO A 305 4.55 9.63 -11.45
C PRO A 305 3.27 9.03 -12.07
N ARG A 306 2.17 9.79 -12.20
CA ARG A 306 0.95 9.32 -12.89
C ARG A 306 1.22 9.07 -14.37
N GLU A 307 1.89 9.99 -15.05
CA GLU A 307 2.26 9.83 -16.45
C GLU A 307 3.23 8.66 -16.66
N PHE A 308 4.13 8.44 -15.71
CA PHE A 308 5.01 7.27 -15.73
C PHE A 308 4.21 5.97 -15.70
N LYS A 309 3.27 5.82 -14.75
CA LYS A 309 2.45 4.62 -14.55
C LYS A 309 1.51 4.36 -15.73
N ARG A 310 0.80 5.39 -16.20
CA ARG A 310 -0.15 5.30 -17.31
C ARG A 310 0.45 4.68 -18.57
N ARG A 311 1.72 4.93 -18.84
CA ARG A 311 2.39 4.46 -20.06
C ARG A 311 2.73 2.98 -20.07
N PHE A 312 2.54 2.26 -18.98
CA PHE A 312 2.74 0.80 -18.92
C PHE A 312 1.54 0.00 -19.45
N GLY A 313 0.50 0.64 -19.96
CA GLY A 313 -0.62 -0.04 -20.62
C GLY A 313 -1.66 -0.61 -19.65
N GLY A 314 -1.65 -0.15 -18.40
CA GLY A 314 -2.66 -0.49 -17.42
C GLY A 314 -3.98 0.24 -17.61
N VAL A 315 -5.04 -0.32 -17.05
CA VAL A 315 -6.36 0.30 -16.95
C VAL A 315 -6.34 1.33 -15.81
N GLU A 316 -6.79 2.54 -16.10
CA GLU A 316 -6.97 3.57 -15.08
C GLU A 316 -8.23 3.29 -14.28
N THR A 317 -8.12 3.26 -12.97
CA THR A 317 -9.23 3.13 -12.03
C THR A 317 -9.28 4.35 -11.11
N ASN A 318 -10.48 4.82 -10.74
CA ASN A 318 -10.69 5.92 -9.80
C ASN A 318 -11.67 5.52 -8.71
N LEU A 319 -11.23 4.67 -7.81
CA LEU A 319 -12.02 4.30 -6.62
C LEU A 319 -12.10 5.45 -5.62
N GLY A 320 -11.20 6.42 -5.72
CA GLY A 320 -11.06 7.53 -4.80
C GLY A 320 -10.25 7.15 -3.54
N ARG A 321 -10.03 8.16 -2.72
CA ARG A 321 -9.65 7.99 -1.31
C ARG A 321 -10.69 8.66 -0.44
N PHE A 322 -10.91 8.13 0.74
CA PHE A 322 -11.95 8.59 1.64
C PHE A 322 -11.32 9.04 2.95
N THR A 323 -11.83 10.13 3.50
CA THR A 323 -11.33 10.66 4.78
C THR A 323 -12.49 10.81 5.75
N LYS A 324 -12.39 10.15 6.91
CA LYS A 324 -13.25 10.41 8.07
C LYS A 324 -12.52 11.37 8.99
N ILE A 325 -13.10 12.53 9.19
CA ILE A 325 -12.56 13.54 10.12
C ILE A 325 -13.16 13.26 11.50
N LEU A 326 -12.31 12.85 12.45
CA LEU A 326 -12.71 12.56 13.82
C LEU A 326 -12.73 13.83 14.69
N HIS A 327 -11.79 14.77 14.44
CA HIS A 327 -11.67 16.04 15.15
C HIS A 327 -11.50 17.22 14.18
N PRO A 328 -12.58 17.90 13.78
CA PRO A 328 -12.54 18.93 12.75
C PRO A 328 -11.60 20.11 13.06
N SER A 329 -11.53 20.56 14.33
CA SER A 329 -10.64 21.65 14.74
C SER A 329 -9.16 21.27 14.60
N LYS A 330 -8.76 20.11 15.12
CA LYS A 330 -7.40 19.60 14.99
C LYS A 330 -7.03 19.38 13.51
N PHE A 331 -7.94 18.82 12.72
CA PHE A 331 -7.73 18.55 11.30
C PHE A 331 -7.46 19.84 10.51
N ARG A 332 -8.20 20.92 10.77
CA ARG A 332 -7.96 22.23 10.14
C ARG A 332 -6.56 22.76 10.45
N VAL A 333 -6.14 22.71 11.71
CA VAL A 333 -4.80 23.16 12.13
C VAL A 333 -3.70 22.33 11.47
N VAL A 334 -3.81 20.99 11.51
CA VAL A 334 -2.82 20.08 10.90
C VAL A 334 -2.69 20.34 9.40
N ASN A 335 -3.80 20.50 8.68
CA ASN A 335 -3.77 20.81 7.25
C ASN A 335 -3.20 22.19 6.93
N ALA A 336 -3.49 23.20 7.75
CA ALA A 336 -2.92 24.55 7.59
C ALA A 336 -1.39 24.51 7.76
N VAL A 337 -0.89 23.86 8.82
CA VAL A 337 0.55 23.67 9.07
C VAL A 337 1.22 22.89 7.93
N ALA A 338 0.61 21.79 7.48
CA ALA A 338 1.12 21.01 6.36
C ALA A 338 1.15 21.83 5.05
N GLY A 339 0.15 22.68 4.82
CA GLY A 339 0.10 23.61 3.67
C GLY A 339 1.23 24.63 3.70
N VAL A 340 1.50 25.22 4.86
CA VAL A 340 2.61 26.18 5.05
C VAL A 340 3.95 25.47 4.82
N LEU A 341 4.18 24.31 5.43
CA LEU A 341 5.43 23.56 5.28
C LEU A 341 5.70 23.11 3.83
N ARG A 342 4.66 22.90 3.02
CA ARG A 342 4.82 22.60 1.59
C ARG A 342 5.20 23.82 0.76
N ARG A 343 4.85 25.04 1.20
CA ARG A 343 5.16 26.32 0.50
C ARG A 343 6.54 26.87 0.84
N VAL A 344 7.02 26.63 2.07
CA VAL A 344 8.28 27.17 2.59
C VAL A 344 9.50 26.29 2.23
N LYS A 345 9.29 25.10 1.70
CA LYS A 345 10.33 24.21 1.19
C LYS A 345 10.25 24.08 -0.33
#